data_857231924442a38bfe5f5980d409cf1d
#
_entry.id   857231924442a38bfe5f5980d409cf1d
#
_cell.length_a   1.000
_cell.length_b   1.000
_cell.length_c   1.000
_cell.angle_alpha   90.00
_cell.angle_beta   90.00
_cell.angle_gamma   90.00
#
_symmetry.space_group_name_H-M   'P 1'
#
loop_
_entity.id
_entity.type
_entity.pdbx_description
1 polymer ?
#
loop_
_entity_poly.entity_id
_entity_poly.type
_entity_poly.pdbx_seq_one_letter_code
_entity_poly.pdbx_strand_id
1 'polypeptide(L)'
;CFLHSTLKPNVASVQKYFLPISQSEESIKNRYAQDGDKSGVSITLEHLEYERYANINAEISNNVVNTQTNHDIKLMALSSELINYKVVYNMYLATNKSTIKLFSYFEKNLLEFIDFDQELNTISGRNISRNSLEWWRYIKEGMQPYTTITDPNYGIFQGHVADFNQHLRDYLQLITGEANRSLHEDFKEDFTIRFRYTPAIYNDFKYGNDGKPHGRTRATKAPEIELIVELPNVGGITSNKIERPHSYLNEARLSAIAIAIRFAILKERYIDDAPKIMVLDDLLLSLDLGNRSALLKIILKNYA
;
A
#
# COMPACT_ATOMS: atom_id res chain seq x y z
N CYS A 1 -6.27 -7.01 11.56
CA CYS A 1 -5.21 -6.83 12.59
C CYS A 1 -4.11 -7.89 12.51
N PHE A 2 -4.44 -9.18 12.56
CA PHE A 2 -3.42 -10.24 12.56
C PHE A 2 -2.49 -10.18 11.33
N LEU A 3 -3.03 -10.20 10.12
CA LEU A 3 -2.25 -10.16 8.89
C LEU A 3 -1.42 -8.86 8.76
N HIS A 4 -1.97 -7.74 9.16
CA HIS A 4 -1.23 -6.48 9.19
C HIS A 4 -0.08 -6.45 10.21
N SER A 5 -0.18 -7.22 11.29
CA SER A 5 0.86 -7.25 12.33
C SER A 5 2.14 -7.91 11.86
N THR A 6 2.03 -8.87 10.94
CA THR A 6 3.19 -9.61 10.42
C THR A 6 4.10 -8.75 9.55
N LEU A 7 3.57 -7.65 9.01
CA LEU A 7 4.29 -6.70 8.16
C LEU A 7 4.82 -5.50 8.95
N LYS A 8 4.43 -5.34 10.23
CA LYS A 8 4.86 -4.19 11.05
C LYS A 8 6.20 -4.45 11.73
N PRO A 9 7.17 -3.55 11.58
CA PRO A 9 8.51 -3.73 12.15
C PRO A 9 8.55 -3.57 13.67
N ASN A 10 7.50 -3.03 14.31
CA ASN A 10 7.48 -2.73 15.74
C ASN A 10 6.40 -3.53 16.48
N VAL A 11 6.83 -4.47 17.31
CA VAL A 11 5.98 -5.32 18.16
C VAL A 11 5.03 -4.48 19.03
N ALA A 12 5.52 -3.40 19.64
CA ALA A 12 4.72 -2.53 20.51
C ALA A 12 3.54 -1.89 19.76
N SER A 13 3.68 -1.63 18.45
CA SER A 13 2.60 -1.06 17.65
C SER A 13 1.42 -2.01 17.45
N VAL A 14 1.62 -3.29 17.69
CA VAL A 14 0.59 -4.33 17.57
C VAL A 14 0.03 -4.69 18.93
N GLN A 15 0.87 -4.78 19.97
CA GLN A 15 0.45 -5.12 21.33
C GLN A 15 -0.59 -4.16 21.90
N LYS A 16 -0.56 -2.88 21.49
CA LYS A 16 -1.52 -1.86 21.96
C LYS A 16 -3.00 -2.26 21.76
N TYR A 17 -3.30 -3.10 20.77
CA TYR A 17 -4.65 -3.58 20.54
C TYR A 17 -5.14 -4.61 21.57
N PHE A 18 -4.21 -5.24 22.30
CA PHE A 18 -4.50 -6.29 23.29
C PHE A 18 -4.25 -5.85 24.73
N LEU A 19 -3.80 -4.62 24.94
CA LEU A 19 -3.66 -4.03 26.26
C LEU A 19 -5.04 -3.72 26.87
N PRO A 20 -5.14 -3.60 28.21
CA PRO A 20 -6.34 -3.10 28.85
C PRO A 20 -6.77 -1.74 28.29
N ILE A 21 -8.07 -1.45 28.26
CA ILE A 21 -8.61 -0.18 27.75
C ILE A 21 -8.02 1.02 28.52
N SER A 22 -7.71 0.84 29.79
CA SER A 22 -7.05 1.85 30.62
C SER A 22 -5.63 2.21 30.16
N GLN A 23 -4.99 1.34 29.35
CA GLN A 23 -3.62 1.52 28.86
C GLN A 23 -3.55 1.84 27.35
N SER A 24 -4.61 1.62 26.61
CA SER A 24 -4.65 1.91 25.18
C SER A 24 -6.07 2.22 24.71
N GLU A 25 -6.28 3.42 24.16
CA GLU A 25 -7.54 3.81 23.55
C GLU A 25 -7.86 2.98 22.29
N GLU A 26 -6.85 2.40 21.64
CA GLU A 26 -7.01 1.54 20.47
C GLU A 26 -7.26 0.07 20.84
N SER A 27 -7.45 -0.25 22.12
CA SER A 27 -7.68 -1.61 22.58
C SER A 27 -8.96 -2.20 21.97
N ILE A 28 -8.84 -3.41 21.45
CA ILE A 28 -9.98 -4.24 21.01
C ILE A 28 -10.40 -5.25 22.09
N LYS A 29 -9.79 -5.19 23.27
CA LYS A 29 -10.15 -6.05 24.39
C LYS A 29 -11.61 -5.80 24.79
N ASN A 30 -12.33 -6.88 25.11
CA ASN A 30 -13.71 -6.77 25.54
C ASN A 30 -13.82 -5.85 26.77
N ARG A 31 -14.77 -4.93 26.78
CA ARG A 31 -15.03 -4.00 27.89
C ARG A 31 -15.29 -4.69 29.23
N TYR A 32 -15.82 -5.89 29.18
CA TYR A 32 -16.17 -6.67 30.36
C TYR A 32 -15.06 -7.65 30.79
N ALA A 33 -13.96 -7.72 30.02
CA ALA A 33 -12.81 -8.54 30.39
C ALA A 33 -12.08 -7.92 31.58
N GLN A 34 -11.69 -8.75 32.53
CA GLN A 34 -10.85 -8.33 33.64
C GLN A 34 -9.40 -8.12 33.19
N ASP A 35 -8.61 -7.37 33.95
CA ASP A 35 -7.23 -7.04 33.57
C ASP A 35 -6.33 -8.28 33.44
N GLY A 36 -6.64 -9.35 34.17
CA GLY A 36 -5.93 -10.64 34.09
C GLY A 36 -6.36 -11.55 32.95
N ASP A 37 -7.45 -11.23 32.25
CA ASP A 37 -7.95 -12.07 31.16
C ASP A 37 -7.01 -12.01 29.95
N LYS A 38 -6.71 -13.18 29.40
CA LYS A 38 -5.91 -13.31 28.20
C LYS A 38 -6.70 -12.79 27.00
N SER A 39 -6.08 -11.96 26.20
CA SER A 39 -6.62 -11.52 24.92
C SER A 39 -5.57 -11.73 23.84
N GLY A 40 -5.97 -12.28 22.73
CA GLY A 40 -5.03 -12.56 21.63
C GLY A 40 -5.74 -13.12 20.41
N VAL A 41 -4.98 -13.24 19.34
CA VAL A 41 -5.37 -13.94 18.10
C VAL A 41 -4.26 -14.89 17.77
N SER A 42 -4.62 -16.13 17.46
CA SER A 42 -3.68 -17.13 16.99
C SER A 42 -4.13 -17.71 15.65
N ILE A 43 -3.16 -18.09 14.83
CA ILE A 43 -3.37 -18.88 13.62
C ILE A 43 -2.44 -20.08 13.69
N THR A 44 -3.01 -21.26 13.42
CA THR A 44 -2.25 -22.48 13.24
C THR A 44 -2.27 -22.83 11.77
N LEU A 45 -1.09 -22.96 11.16
CA LEU A 45 -0.93 -23.50 9.81
C LEU A 45 -0.48 -24.95 9.93
N GLU A 46 -1.13 -25.81 9.17
CA GLU A 46 -0.72 -27.21 8.99
C GLU A 46 -0.15 -27.35 7.57
N HIS A 47 1.04 -27.91 7.45
CA HIS A 47 1.59 -28.28 6.17
C HIS A 47 2.16 -29.68 6.19
N LEU A 48 2.17 -30.32 5.02
CA LEU A 48 2.75 -31.65 4.87
C LEU A 48 4.24 -31.52 4.58
N GLU A 49 5.08 -31.98 5.51
CA GLU A 49 6.52 -32.05 5.35
C GLU A 49 6.97 -33.52 5.46
N TYR A 50 7.58 -34.05 4.41
CA TYR A 50 8.06 -35.44 4.36
C TYR A 50 7.01 -36.48 4.85
N GLU A 51 5.78 -36.35 4.36
CA GLU A 51 4.63 -37.21 4.76
C GLU A 51 4.21 -37.03 6.24
N ARG A 52 4.63 -35.96 6.91
CA ARG A 52 4.22 -35.62 8.27
C ARG A 52 3.61 -34.23 8.29
N TYR A 53 2.56 -34.07 9.09
CA TYR A 53 1.99 -32.75 9.34
C TYR A 53 2.83 -32.00 10.36
N ALA A 54 3.30 -30.81 9.98
CA ALA A 54 3.93 -29.85 10.90
C ALA A 54 2.96 -28.71 11.19
N ASN A 55 2.86 -28.33 12.46
CA ASN A 55 2.01 -27.24 12.89
C ASN A 55 2.84 -25.99 13.16
N ILE A 56 2.51 -24.89 12.48
CA ILE A 56 3.13 -23.59 12.69
C ILE A 56 2.10 -22.71 13.42
N ASN A 57 2.43 -22.35 14.65
CA ASN A 57 1.60 -21.49 15.47
C ASN A 57 2.12 -20.06 15.46
N ALA A 58 1.27 -19.11 15.11
CA ALA A 58 1.54 -17.70 15.23
C ALA A 58 0.51 -17.05 16.17
N GLU A 59 0.98 -16.29 17.13
CA GLU A 59 0.16 -15.65 18.16
C GLU A 59 0.50 -14.17 18.29
N ILE A 60 -0.55 -13.38 18.48
CA ILE A 60 -0.46 -12.00 18.97
C ILE A 60 -1.34 -11.87 20.17
N SER A 61 -0.75 -11.51 21.28
CA SER A 61 -1.46 -11.23 22.53
C SER A 61 -0.81 -10.05 23.23
N ASN A 62 -1.28 -9.72 24.44
CA ASN A 62 -0.64 -8.71 25.26
C ASN A 62 0.81 -9.07 25.65
N ASN A 63 1.17 -10.35 25.65
CA ASN A 63 2.48 -10.83 26.11
C ASN A 63 3.35 -11.43 24.99
N VAL A 64 2.76 -11.87 23.90
CA VAL A 64 3.44 -12.62 22.84
C VAL A 64 3.15 -12.01 21.48
N VAL A 65 4.19 -11.76 20.70
CA VAL A 65 4.08 -11.45 19.25
C VAL A 65 5.18 -12.23 18.54
N ASN A 66 4.83 -13.36 17.98
CA ASN A 66 5.76 -14.24 17.26
C ASN A 66 5.54 -14.28 15.74
N THR A 67 4.59 -13.49 15.23
CA THR A 67 4.24 -13.48 13.80
C THR A 67 5.36 -12.97 12.91
N GLN A 68 6.26 -12.12 13.42
CA GLN A 68 7.33 -11.51 12.63
C GLN A 68 8.53 -12.43 12.40
N THR A 69 8.67 -13.47 13.21
CA THR A 69 9.80 -14.40 13.16
C THR A 69 9.51 -15.63 12.30
N ASN A 70 8.26 -15.84 11.94
CA ASN A 70 7.85 -17.00 11.15
C ASN A 70 7.74 -16.63 9.66
N HIS A 71 8.53 -17.32 8.84
CA HIS A 71 8.60 -17.08 7.40
C HIS A 71 7.26 -17.34 6.70
N ASP A 72 6.60 -18.47 6.99
CA ASP A 72 5.35 -18.87 6.30
C ASP A 72 4.20 -17.96 6.66
N ILE A 73 4.13 -17.49 7.91
CA ILE A 73 3.16 -16.50 8.33
C ILE A 73 3.38 -15.17 7.58
N LYS A 74 4.63 -14.78 7.37
CA LYS A 74 4.97 -13.58 6.59
C LYS A 74 4.56 -13.74 5.13
N LEU A 75 4.83 -14.89 4.52
CA LEU A 75 4.41 -15.19 3.14
C LEU A 75 2.88 -15.19 3.03
N MET A 76 2.18 -15.81 3.98
CA MET A 76 0.73 -15.78 4.03
C MET A 76 0.20 -14.35 4.13
N ALA A 77 0.81 -13.50 4.96
CA ALA A 77 0.39 -12.10 5.09
C ALA A 77 0.58 -11.31 3.79
N LEU A 78 1.69 -11.53 3.08
CA LEU A 78 1.95 -10.91 1.79
C LEU A 78 0.98 -11.39 0.70
N SER A 79 0.58 -12.67 0.73
CA SER A 79 -0.34 -13.26 -0.23
C SER A 79 -1.82 -13.08 0.14
N SER A 80 -2.12 -12.46 1.28
CA SER A 80 -3.48 -12.26 1.79
C SER A 80 -3.91 -10.80 1.68
N GLU A 81 -5.24 -10.59 1.62
CA GLU A 81 -5.80 -9.25 1.47
C GLU A 81 -7.03 -9.04 2.35
N LEU A 82 -7.14 -7.85 2.91
CA LEU A 82 -8.34 -7.34 3.54
C LEU A 82 -8.84 -6.15 2.73
N ILE A 83 -9.93 -6.35 2.02
CA ILE A 83 -10.61 -5.28 1.28
C ILE A 83 -11.87 -4.91 2.03
N ASN A 84 -11.90 -3.72 2.59
CA ASN A 84 -13.08 -3.18 3.25
C ASN A 84 -13.62 -1.96 2.51
N TYR A 85 -14.81 -1.53 2.87
CA TYR A 85 -15.44 -0.33 2.36
C TYR A 85 -14.52 0.91 2.39
N LYS A 86 -13.70 1.07 3.44
CA LYS A 86 -12.81 2.24 3.57
C LYS A 86 -11.77 2.33 2.45
N VAL A 87 -11.33 1.22 1.88
CA VAL A 87 -10.39 1.19 0.76
C VAL A 87 -10.99 1.89 -0.45
N VAL A 88 -12.23 1.54 -0.79
CA VAL A 88 -12.98 2.15 -1.90
C VAL A 88 -13.33 3.60 -1.59
N TYR A 89 -13.82 3.88 -0.38
CA TYR A 89 -14.21 5.22 0.07
C TYR A 89 -13.04 6.20 0.12
N ASN A 90 -11.86 5.77 0.57
CA ASN A 90 -10.67 6.61 0.58
C ASN A 90 -10.21 7.00 -0.84
N MET A 91 -10.36 6.09 -1.80
CA MET A 91 -10.14 6.41 -3.20
C MET A 91 -11.18 7.43 -3.68
N TYR A 92 -12.46 7.22 -3.38
CA TYR A 92 -13.55 8.16 -3.69
C TYR A 92 -13.29 9.55 -3.12
N LEU A 93 -12.90 9.66 -1.86
CA LEU A 93 -12.56 10.96 -1.24
C LEU A 93 -11.36 11.64 -1.91
N ALA A 94 -10.38 10.88 -2.38
CA ALA A 94 -9.25 11.43 -3.11
C ALA A 94 -9.67 11.99 -4.48
N THR A 95 -10.78 11.52 -5.04
CA THR A 95 -11.29 11.91 -6.36
C THR A 95 -12.14 13.16 -6.36
N ASN A 96 -12.59 13.63 -5.20
CA ASN A 96 -13.53 14.76 -5.09
C ASN A 96 -12.88 16.15 -5.37
N LYS A 97 -11.65 16.16 -5.86
CA LYS A 97 -10.91 17.35 -6.30
C LYS A 97 -10.73 17.32 -7.81
N SER A 98 -10.49 18.48 -8.40
CA SER A 98 -10.25 18.61 -9.85
C SER A 98 -9.13 17.72 -10.39
N THR A 99 -8.24 17.24 -9.53
CA THR A 99 -7.14 16.32 -9.84
C THR A 99 -7.08 15.25 -8.76
N ILE A 100 -7.09 13.98 -9.18
CA ILE A 100 -7.02 12.85 -8.24
C ILE A 100 -5.56 12.63 -7.85
N LYS A 101 -5.17 13.15 -6.68
CA LYS A 101 -3.84 12.97 -6.11
C LYS A 101 -3.83 11.79 -5.14
N LEU A 102 -3.14 10.73 -5.51
CA LEU A 102 -3.18 9.45 -4.81
C LEU A 102 -1.96 9.15 -3.93
N PHE A 103 -0.89 9.97 -3.94
CA PHE A 103 0.32 9.59 -3.20
C PHE A 103 0.06 9.40 -1.69
N SER A 104 -0.75 10.25 -1.06
CA SER A 104 -1.10 10.09 0.35
C SER A 104 -1.92 8.81 0.62
N TYR A 105 -2.70 8.36 -0.36
CA TYR A 105 -3.40 7.09 -0.29
C TYR A 105 -2.41 5.91 -0.45
N PHE A 106 -1.48 6.00 -1.38
CA PHE A 106 -0.40 5.02 -1.53
C PHE A 106 0.44 4.92 -0.26
N GLU A 107 0.90 6.04 0.29
CA GLU A 107 1.71 6.08 1.52
C GLU A 107 1.03 5.38 2.70
N LYS A 108 -0.28 5.56 2.86
CA LYS A 108 -1.03 5.04 4.02
C LYS A 108 -1.53 3.61 3.86
N ASN A 109 -1.81 3.17 2.62
CA ASN A 109 -2.58 1.96 2.40
C ASN A 109 -1.93 0.97 1.43
N LEU A 110 -0.94 1.38 0.65
CA LEU A 110 -0.40 0.55 -0.43
C LEU A 110 1.11 0.33 -0.34
N LEU A 111 1.91 1.34 -0.01
CA LEU A 111 3.38 1.20 -0.01
C LEU A 111 3.88 0.06 0.89
N GLU A 112 3.20 -0.23 2.00
CA GLU A 112 3.60 -1.34 2.88
C GLU A 112 3.50 -2.72 2.18
N PHE A 113 2.76 -2.81 1.09
CA PHE A 113 2.56 -4.03 0.31
C PHE A 113 3.37 -4.08 -0.98
N ILE A 114 4.09 -3.01 -1.31
CA ILE A 114 4.92 -2.93 -2.50
C ILE A 114 6.34 -3.34 -2.12
N ASP A 115 6.86 -4.33 -2.80
CA ASP A 115 8.22 -4.82 -2.64
C ASP A 115 9.06 -4.36 -3.85
N PHE A 116 10.19 -3.74 -3.58
CA PHE A 116 11.18 -3.41 -4.60
C PHE A 116 12.14 -4.60 -4.77
N ASP A 117 12.71 -4.77 -5.95
CA ASP A 117 13.55 -5.94 -6.23
C ASP A 117 14.89 -5.94 -5.53
N GLN A 118 15.22 -4.89 -4.79
CA GLN A 118 16.50 -4.73 -4.10
C GLN A 118 16.34 -4.18 -2.68
N GLU A 119 17.32 -4.46 -1.83
CA GLU A 119 17.51 -3.86 -0.53
C GLU A 119 18.28 -2.54 -0.65
N LEU A 120 18.10 -1.63 0.31
CA LEU A 120 18.79 -0.35 0.36
C LEU A 120 19.79 -0.30 1.51
N ASN A 121 21.05 -0.08 1.21
CA ASN A 121 22.05 0.26 2.20
C ASN A 121 22.07 1.77 2.42
N THR A 122 21.62 2.21 3.61
CA THR A 122 21.58 3.63 3.96
C THR A 122 23.00 4.20 4.15
N ILE A 123 23.13 5.52 4.12
CA ILE A 123 24.39 6.22 4.40
C ILE A 123 24.94 5.86 5.78
N SER A 124 24.08 5.61 6.77
CA SER A 124 24.48 5.20 8.13
C SER A 124 24.89 3.71 8.23
N GLY A 125 24.87 2.96 7.14
CA GLY A 125 25.18 1.53 7.12
C GLY A 125 24.04 0.61 7.58
N ARG A 126 22.83 1.15 7.82
CA ARG A 126 21.64 0.33 8.07
C ARG A 126 21.13 -0.25 6.76
N ASN A 127 20.86 -1.54 6.75
CA ASN A 127 20.16 -2.17 5.64
C ASN A 127 18.64 -1.98 5.79
N ILE A 128 17.99 -1.48 4.76
CA ILE A 128 16.53 -1.38 4.64
C ILE A 128 16.06 -2.52 3.76
N SER A 129 15.00 -3.19 4.18
CA SER A 129 14.38 -4.26 3.42
C SER A 129 13.87 -3.77 2.05
N ARG A 130 13.43 -4.68 1.22
CA ARG A 130 12.83 -4.38 -0.09
C ARG A 130 11.50 -3.61 -0.01
N ASN A 131 10.96 -3.40 1.19
CA ASN A 131 9.68 -2.75 1.41
C ASN A 131 9.68 -1.26 1.05
N SER A 132 8.84 -0.87 0.12
CA SER A 132 8.83 0.50 -0.41
C SER A 132 8.42 1.57 0.62
N LEU A 133 7.63 1.23 1.64
CA LEU A 133 7.29 2.16 2.72
C LEU A 133 8.50 2.46 3.60
N GLU A 134 9.37 1.48 3.86
CA GLU A 134 10.61 1.69 4.61
C GLU A 134 11.59 2.57 3.83
N TRP A 135 11.70 2.36 2.50
CA TRP A 135 12.47 3.24 1.63
C TRP A 135 11.94 4.67 1.67
N TRP A 136 10.61 4.84 1.55
CA TRP A 136 10.00 6.16 1.62
C TRP A 136 10.22 6.85 2.97
N ARG A 137 10.12 6.13 4.08
CA ARG A 137 10.40 6.68 5.41
C ARG A 137 11.82 7.21 5.51
N TYR A 138 12.81 6.43 5.06
CA TYR A 138 14.20 6.86 5.02
C TYR A 138 14.40 8.12 4.17
N ILE A 139 13.82 8.17 2.97
CA ILE A 139 13.93 9.33 2.08
C ILE A 139 13.22 10.54 2.68
N LYS A 140 12.07 10.36 3.31
CA LYS A 140 11.29 11.42 3.95
C LYS A 140 12.01 12.04 5.15
N GLU A 141 12.71 11.22 5.94
CA GLU A 141 13.56 11.67 7.04
C GLU A 141 14.73 12.52 6.54
N GLY A 142 15.19 12.29 5.31
CA GLY A 142 16.31 13.00 4.72
C GLY A 142 17.65 12.57 5.29
N MET A 143 18.72 13.27 4.88
CA MET A 143 20.06 12.99 5.36
C MET A 143 20.24 13.38 6.83
N GLN A 144 20.80 12.49 7.62
CA GLN A 144 21.21 12.72 9.00
C GLN A 144 22.63 12.13 9.22
N PRO A 145 23.60 12.85 9.78
CA PRO A 145 23.59 14.29 10.06
C PRO A 145 23.57 15.12 8.76
N TYR A 146 23.18 16.37 8.87
CA TYR A 146 23.16 17.29 7.72
C TYR A 146 24.58 17.50 7.18
N THR A 147 24.76 17.20 5.91
CA THR A 147 26.02 17.38 5.18
C THR A 147 25.88 18.49 4.14
N THR A 148 26.99 19.00 3.64
CA THR A 148 26.97 19.97 2.53
C THR A 148 26.79 19.24 1.20
N ILE A 149 26.38 19.95 0.15
CA ILE A 149 26.24 19.41 -1.20
C ILE A 149 27.57 18.88 -1.77
N THR A 150 28.70 19.30 -1.18
CA THR A 150 30.03 18.82 -1.55
C THR A 150 30.43 17.53 -0.83
N ASP A 151 29.61 17.07 0.14
CA ASP A 151 29.84 15.80 0.82
C ASP A 151 29.51 14.63 -0.13
N PRO A 152 30.38 13.64 -0.27
CA PRO A 152 30.10 12.44 -1.08
C PRO A 152 28.78 11.76 -0.72
N ASN A 153 28.39 11.78 0.55
CA ASN A 153 27.12 11.21 1.03
C ASN A 153 25.90 11.91 0.44
N TYR A 154 26.01 13.19 0.08
CA TYR A 154 24.91 13.89 -0.59
C TYR A 154 24.60 13.26 -1.95
N GLY A 155 25.61 12.96 -2.75
CA GLY A 155 25.45 12.28 -4.03
C GLY A 155 24.85 10.88 -3.87
N ILE A 156 25.30 10.13 -2.86
CA ILE A 156 24.75 8.79 -2.55
C ILE A 156 23.26 8.91 -2.19
N PHE A 157 22.89 9.86 -1.35
CA PHE A 157 21.48 10.05 -0.96
C PHE A 157 20.61 10.45 -2.16
N GLN A 158 21.10 11.32 -3.05
CA GLN A 158 20.40 11.65 -4.29
C GLN A 158 20.21 10.41 -5.18
N GLY A 159 21.18 9.50 -5.20
CA GLY A 159 21.05 8.20 -5.85
C GLY A 159 19.89 7.39 -5.25
N HIS A 160 19.82 7.26 -3.93
CA HIS A 160 18.70 6.56 -3.27
C HIS A 160 17.32 7.17 -3.58
N VAL A 161 17.23 8.51 -3.67
CA VAL A 161 16.00 9.19 -4.08
C VAL A 161 15.65 8.88 -5.53
N ALA A 162 16.64 8.83 -6.41
CA ALA A 162 16.46 8.49 -7.82
C ALA A 162 16.00 7.03 -7.99
N ASP A 163 16.63 6.10 -7.26
CA ASP A 163 16.27 4.67 -7.27
C ASP A 163 14.84 4.45 -6.78
N PHE A 164 14.46 5.07 -5.66
CA PHE A 164 13.06 5.03 -5.18
C PHE A 164 12.09 5.53 -6.24
N ASN A 165 12.40 6.65 -6.88
CA ASN A 165 11.56 7.22 -7.92
C ASN A 165 11.43 6.30 -9.12
N GLN A 166 12.51 5.62 -9.50
CA GLN A 166 12.49 4.69 -10.63
C GLN A 166 11.66 3.45 -10.29
N HIS A 167 11.92 2.80 -9.15
CA HIS A 167 11.16 1.63 -8.72
C HIS A 167 9.67 1.92 -8.60
N LEU A 168 9.30 3.06 -8.00
CA LEU A 168 7.89 3.41 -7.86
C LEU A 168 7.24 3.70 -9.23
N ARG A 169 7.95 4.33 -10.15
CA ARG A 169 7.46 4.57 -11.52
C ARG A 169 7.20 3.26 -12.26
N ASP A 170 8.16 2.34 -12.22
CA ASP A 170 8.07 1.05 -12.91
C ASP A 170 6.94 0.22 -12.33
N TYR A 171 6.79 0.22 -11.01
CA TYR A 171 5.67 -0.44 -10.35
C TYR A 171 4.31 0.16 -10.72
N LEU A 172 4.19 1.49 -10.78
CA LEU A 172 2.95 2.16 -11.22
C LEU A 172 2.60 1.79 -12.66
N GLN A 173 3.60 1.64 -13.53
CA GLN A 173 3.38 1.21 -14.92
C GLN A 173 2.87 -0.23 -14.97
N LEU A 174 3.46 -1.13 -14.19
CA LEU A 174 3.07 -2.53 -14.08
C LEU A 174 1.61 -2.68 -13.63
N ILE A 175 1.25 -2.07 -12.50
CA ILE A 175 -0.12 -2.16 -11.97
C ILE A 175 -1.15 -1.46 -12.87
N THR A 176 -0.74 -0.45 -13.65
CA THR A 176 -1.62 0.19 -14.64
C THR A 176 -2.08 -0.79 -15.69
N GLY A 177 -1.17 -1.61 -16.21
CA GLY A 177 -1.49 -2.63 -17.22
C GLY A 177 -2.50 -3.64 -16.69
N GLU A 178 -2.25 -4.19 -15.50
CA GLU A 178 -3.14 -5.18 -14.87
C GLU A 178 -4.50 -4.58 -14.50
N ALA A 179 -4.53 -3.36 -13.95
CA ALA A 179 -5.77 -2.67 -13.61
C ALA A 179 -6.64 -2.40 -14.85
N ASN A 180 -6.05 -1.93 -15.94
CA ASN A 180 -6.77 -1.71 -17.20
C ASN A 180 -7.32 -3.01 -17.79
N ARG A 181 -6.55 -4.11 -17.70
CA ARG A 181 -7.04 -5.41 -18.12
C ARG A 181 -8.28 -5.83 -17.33
N SER A 182 -8.25 -5.70 -16.00
CA SER A 182 -9.39 -6.03 -15.15
C SER A 182 -10.59 -5.10 -15.40
N LEU A 183 -10.37 -3.79 -15.58
CA LEU A 183 -11.43 -2.85 -15.94
C LEU A 183 -12.14 -3.29 -17.23
N HIS A 184 -11.39 -3.68 -18.25
CA HIS A 184 -11.95 -4.11 -19.54
C HIS A 184 -12.59 -5.50 -19.48
N GLU A 185 -11.87 -6.50 -18.95
CA GLU A 185 -12.29 -7.89 -19.01
C GLU A 185 -13.35 -8.24 -17.98
N ASP A 186 -13.20 -7.73 -16.74
CA ASP A 186 -14.03 -8.12 -15.62
C ASP A 186 -15.16 -7.12 -15.38
N PHE A 187 -14.84 -5.81 -15.33
CA PHE A 187 -15.83 -4.75 -15.08
C PHE A 187 -16.54 -4.26 -16.34
N LYS A 188 -16.07 -4.63 -17.54
CA LYS A 188 -16.66 -4.24 -18.83
C LYS A 188 -16.68 -2.71 -19.05
N GLU A 189 -15.71 -2.03 -18.50
CA GLU A 189 -15.56 -0.60 -18.69
C GLU A 189 -14.91 -0.27 -20.04
N ASP A 190 -15.30 0.86 -20.63
CA ASP A 190 -14.85 1.34 -21.92
C ASP A 190 -13.74 2.39 -21.85
N PHE A 191 -13.31 2.75 -20.64
CA PHE A 191 -12.24 3.69 -20.38
C PHE A 191 -10.97 2.96 -19.90
N THR A 192 -9.84 3.68 -19.97
CA THR A 192 -8.57 3.26 -19.38
C THR A 192 -8.11 4.24 -18.33
N ILE A 193 -7.23 3.78 -17.45
CA ILE A 193 -6.57 4.62 -16.46
C ILE A 193 -5.07 4.64 -16.71
N ARG A 194 -4.42 5.73 -16.29
CA ARG A 194 -2.97 5.78 -16.15
C ARG A 194 -2.56 6.66 -14.97
N PHE A 195 -1.39 6.41 -14.44
CA PHE A 195 -0.79 7.25 -13.42
C PHE A 195 0.19 8.23 -14.07
N ARG A 196 0.02 9.53 -13.77
CA ARG A 196 1.05 10.53 -14.00
C ARG A 196 1.87 10.67 -12.74
N TYR A 197 3.14 10.35 -12.83
CA TYR A 197 4.07 10.35 -11.73
C TYR A 197 4.99 11.57 -11.79
N THR A 198 5.01 12.37 -10.71
CA THR A 198 6.00 13.42 -10.49
C THR A 198 6.93 12.93 -9.38
N PRO A 199 8.26 12.88 -9.61
CA PRO A 199 9.19 12.27 -8.69
C PRO A 199 9.33 13.03 -7.36
N ALA A 200 9.71 12.30 -6.31
CA ALA A 200 10.19 12.90 -5.07
C ALA A 200 11.47 13.67 -5.33
N ILE A 201 11.65 14.79 -4.65
CA ILE A 201 12.83 15.64 -4.77
C ILE A 201 13.36 15.93 -3.37
N TYR A 202 14.67 15.76 -3.18
CA TYR A 202 15.36 16.22 -2.00
C TYR A 202 16.05 17.55 -2.30
N ASN A 203 15.59 18.63 -1.67
CA ASN A 203 16.10 19.97 -1.84
C ASN A 203 16.90 20.42 -0.62
N ASP A 204 18.07 21.03 -0.87
CA ASP A 204 18.92 21.58 0.17
C ASP A 204 18.45 22.92 0.71
N PHE A 205 17.55 23.60 0.02
CA PHE A 205 17.21 24.99 0.30
C PHE A 205 15.70 25.22 0.36
N LYS A 206 15.25 25.98 1.37
CA LYS A 206 13.99 26.71 1.28
C LYS A 206 14.25 28.01 0.53
N TYR A 207 13.49 28.21 -0.52
CA TYR A 207 13.45 29.52 -1.20
C TYR A 207 12.42 30.39 -0.50
N GLY A 208 12.82 31.63 -0.15
CA GLY A 208 11.90 32.66 0.31
C GLY A 208 10.98 33.15 -0.81
N ASN A 209 10.00 33.96 -0.47
CA ASN A 209 9.10 34.62 -1.45
C ASN A 209 9.83 35.53 -2.43
N ASP A 210 11.08 35.89 -2.14
CA ASP A 210 12.00 36.71 -2.98
C ASP A 210 12.84 35.84 -3.95
N GLY A 211 12.59 34.52 -4.01
CA GLY A 211 13.35 33.59 -4.83
C GLY A 211 14.78 33.31 -4.36
N LYS A 212 15.20 33.85 -3.21
CA LYS A 212 16.53 33.63 -2.65
C LYS A 212 16.51 32.47 -1.64
N PRO A 213 17.62 31.72 -1.53
CA PRO A 213 17.69 30.64 -0.55
C PRO A 213 17.72 31.22 0.87
N HIS A 214 16.65 31.01 1.62
CA HIS A 214 16.57 31.37 3.03
C HIS A 214 16.79 30.13 3.90
N GLY A 215 17.98 30.01 4.44
CA GLY A 215 18.35 28.97 5.42
C GLY A 215 18.46 27.57 4.85
N ARG A 216 19.28 26.75 5.47
CA ARG A 216 19.50 25.33 5.13
C ARG A 216 18.41 24.44 5.75
N THR A 217 17.19 24.54 5.28
CA THR A 217 16.17 23.58 5.68
C THR A 217 16.05 22.53 4.57
N ARG A 218 16.74 21.43 4.77
CA ARG A 218 16.64 20.26 3.89
C ARG A 218 15.27 19.65 4.07
N ALA A 219 14.53 19.52 3.01
CA ALA A 219 13.21 18.89 3.02
C ALA A 219 13.04 18.02 1.78
N THR A 220 12.52 16.83 1.98
CA THR A 220 12.06 15.99 0.90
C THR A 220 10.67 16.44 0.48
N LYS A 221 10.52 16.84 -0.79
CA LYS A 221 9.21 16.99 -1.41
C LYS A 221 8.70 15.60 -1.79
N ALA A 222 7.52 15.24 -1.29
CA ALA A 222 6.88 13.99 -1.62
C ALA A 222 6.58 13.89 -3.13
N PRO A 223 6.59 12.69 -3.71
CA PRO A 223 6.17 12.49 -5.08
C PRO A 223 4.68 12.79 -5.24
N GLU A 224 4.25 13.05 -6.46
CA GLU A 224 2.84 13.17 -6.78
C GLU A 224 2.44 12.03 -7.71
N ILE A 225 1.36 11.32 -7.37
CA ILE A 225 0.71 10.32 -8.21
C ILE A 225 -0.66 10.88 -8.58
N GLU A 226 -0.89 11.14 -9.84
CA GLU A 226 -2.16 11.62 -10.35
C GLU A 226 -2.82 10.52 -11.18
N LEU A 227 -4.07 10.18 -10.86
CA LEU A 227 -4.88 9.27 -11.67
C LEU A 227 -5.50 10.05 -12.82
N ILE A 228 -5.27 9.58 -14.02
CA ILE A 228 -5.86 10.10 -15.26
C ILE A 228 -6.77 9.03 -15.83
N VAL A 229 -7.97 9.42 -16.22
CA VAL A 229 -8.94 8.56 -16.92
C VAL A 229 -9.01 9.01 -18.38
N GLU A 230 -8.95 8.06 -19.30
CA GLU A 230 -8.95 8.30 -20.73
C GLU A 230 -10.06 7.47 -21.39
N LEU A 231 -10.85 8.13 -22.22
CA LEU A 231 -11.89 7.47 -23.02
C LEU A 231 -11.28 6.87 -24.31
N PRO A 232 -11.90 5.85 -24.89
CA PRO A 232 -11.50 5.37 -26.21
C PRO A 232 -11.64 6.47 -27.26
N ASN A 233 -10.83 6.41 -28.30
CA ASN A 233 -10.90 7.33 -29.44
C ASN A 233 -12.25 7.21 -30.14
N VAL A 234 -13.10 8.21 -30.00
CA VAL A 234 -14.38 8.30 -30.68
C VAL A 234 -14.35 9.49 -31.62
N GLY A 235 -14.46 9.24 -32.94
CA GLY A 235 -14.79 10.28 -33.92
C GLY A 235 -13.77 11.41 -34.10
N GLY A 236 -12.44 11.14 -34.00
CA GLY A 236 -11.41 12.14 -34.31
C GLY A 236 -11.14 13.17 -33.24
N ILE A 237 -11.57 12.94 -32.00
CA ILE A 237 -11.26 13.76 -30.82
C ILE A 237 -9.78 13.57 -30.49
N THR A 238 -9.01 14.66 -30.44
CA THR A 238 -7.56 14.66 -30.22
C THR A 238 -7.15 14.49 -28.74
N SER A 239 -8.06 14.66 -27.80
CA SER A 239 -7.80 14.46 -26.36
C SER A 239 -8.89 13.61 -25.73
N ASN A 240 -8.50 12.44 -25.30
CA ASN A 240 -9.40 11.47 -24.66
C ASN A 240 -9.39 11.60 -23.13
N LYS A 241 -8.58 12.52 -22.60
CA LYS A 241 -8.42 12.71 -21.16
C LYS A 241 -9.66 13.35 -20.55
N ILE A 242 -10.18 12.75 -19.50
CA ILE A 242 -11.24 13.34 -18.69
C ILE A 242 -10.61 14.30 -17.71
N GLU A 243 -10.87 15.62 -17.90
CA GLU A 243 -10.32 16.67 -17.03
C GLU A 243 -10.85 16.62 -15.60
N ARG A 244 -12.09 16.15 -15.42
CA ARG A 244 -12.76 16.04 -14.11
C ARG A 244 -13.38 14.65 -13.96
N PRO A 245 -12.60 13.64 -13.60
CA PRO A 245 -13.10 12.27 -13.49
C PRO A 245 -14.34 12.13 -12.60
N HIS A 246 -14.39 12.84 -11.47
CA HIS A 246 -15.53 12.81 -10.53
C HIS A 246 -16.85 13.36 -11.11
N SER A 247 -16.80 14.17 -12.16
CA SER A 247 -17.99 14.68 -12.84
C SER A 247 -18.50 13.72 -13.92
N TYR A 248 -17.63 12.83 -14.38
CA TYR A 248 -17.93 11.86 -15.44
C TYR A 248 -18.18 10.45 -14.88
N LEU A 249 -17.37 10.03 -13.90
CA LEU A 249 -17.45 8.71 -13.30
C LEU A 249 -18.46 8.77 -12.12
N ASN A 250 -19.43 7.89 -12.15
CA ASN A 250 -20.29 7.65 -11.01
C ASN A 250 -19.53 6.83 -9.94
N GLU A 251 -20.14 6.66 -8.78
CA GLU A 251 -19.56 5.92 -7.65
C GLU A 251 -19.20 4.47 -8.02
N ALA A 252 -20.02 3.82 -8.84
CA ALA A 252 -19.78 2.47 -9.32
C ALA A 252 -18.46 2.35 -10.12
N ARG A 253 -18.23 3.25 -11.08
CA ARG A 253 -17.01 3.28 -11.89
C ARG A 253 -15.77 3.61 -11.06
N LEU A 254 -15.88 4.54 -10.11
CA LEU A 254 -14.79 4.85 -9.18
C LEU A 254 -14.45 3.65 -8.28
N SER A 255 -15.49 2.91 -7.85
CA SER A 255 -15.31 1.67 -7.10
C SER A 255 -14.63 0.59 -7.93
N ALA A 256 -15.00 0.44 -9.19
CA ALA A 256 -14.36 -0.48 -10.12
C ALA A 256 -12.86 -0.16 -10.30
N ILE A 257 -12.50 1.12 -10.46
CA ILE A 257 -11.11 1.57 -10.53
C ILE A 257 -10.34 1.21 -9.25
N ALA A 258 -10.91 1.51 -8.08
CA ALA A 258 -10.28 1.23 -6.78
C ALA A 258 -10.00 -0.26 -6.61
N ILE A 259 -10.97 -1.09 -6.93
CA ILE A 259 -10.88 -2.55 -6.85
C ILE A 259 -9.84 -3.07 -7.86
N ALA A 260 -9.91 -2.62 -9.11
CA ALA A 260 -8.97 -3.04 -10.16
C ALA A 260 -7.51 -2.73 -9.79
N ILE A 261 -7.23 -1.54 -9.27
CA ILE A 261 -5.89 -1.17 -8.77
C ILE A 261 -5.48 -2.07 -7.60
N ARG A 262 -6.39 -2.33 -6.65
CA ARG A 262 -6.08 -3.17 -5.48
C ARG A 262 -5.75 -4.60 -5.88
N PHE A 263 -6.52 -5.20 -6.78
CA PHE A 263 -6.24 -6.54 -7.29
C PHE A 263 -4.98 -6.60 -8.16
N ALA A 264 -4.68 -5.55 -8.92
CA ALA A 264 -3.42 -5.46 -9.64
C ALA A 264 -2.21 -5.52 -8.68
N ILE A 265 -2.25 -4.77 -7.57
CA ILE A 265 -1.22 -4.80 -6.53
C ILE A 265 -1.14 -6.18 -5.86
N LEU A 266 -2.28 -6.79 -5.55
CA LEU A 266 -2.31 -8.11 -4.93
C LEU A 266 -1.70 -9.18 -5.84
N LYS A 267 -1.98 -9.10 -7.13
CA LYS A 267 -1.44 -10.04 -8.12
C LYS A 267 0.08 -10.00 -8.21
N GLU A 268 0.66 -8.79 -8.19
CA GLU A 268 2.12 -8.62 -8.29
C GLU A 268 2.89 -9.15 -7.06
N ARG A 269 2.25 -9.21 -5.92
CA ARG A 269 2.84 -9.78 -4.69
C ARG A 269 2.45 -11.22 -4.41
N TYR A 270 1.71 -11.83 -5.35
CA TYR A 270 1.20 -13.18 -5.19
C TYR A 270 2.33 -14.22 -5.14
N ILE A 271 2.30 -15.08 -4.14
CA ILE A 271 3.24 -16.19 -3.95
C ILE A 271 2.44 -17.48 -4.12
N ASP A 272 2.79 -18.29 -5.13
CA ASP A 272 2.00 -19.44 -5.54
C ASP A 272 1.80 -20.47 -4.42
N ASP A 273 2.84 -20.78 -3.69
CA ASP A 273 2.85 -21.83 -2.66
C ASP A 273 2.44 -21.32 -1.25
N ALA A 274 2.12 -20.06 -1.10
CA ALA A 274 1.73 -19.51 0.20
C ALA A 274 0.22 -19.66 0.44
N PRO A 275 -0.20 -19.96 1.68
CA PRO A 275 -1.62 -19.89 2.07
C PRO A 275 -2.16 -18.48 1.87
N LYS A 276 -3.38 -18.36 1.36
CA LYS A 276 -4.00 -17.09 0.97
C LYS A 276 -5.31 -16.91 1.70
N ILE A 277 -5.48 -15.75 2.30
CA ILE A 277 -6.74 -15.39 2.96
C ILE A 277 -7.23 -14.08 2.33
N MET A 278 -8.42 -14.11 1.76
CA MET A 278 -9.10 -12.91 1.29
C MET A 278 -10.30 -12.61 2.18
N VAL A 279 -10.27 -11.45 2.80
CA VAL A 279 -11.36 -10.97 3.65
C VAL A 279 -12.04 -9.80 2.97
N LEU A 280 -13.34 -9.94 2.73
CA LEU A 280 -14.21 -8.88 2.18
C LEU A 280 -15.11 -8.40 3.31
N ASP A 281 -14.74 -7.27 3.93
CA ASP A 281 -15.46 -6.70 5.06
C ASP A 281 -16.40 -5.60 4.56
N ASP A 282 -17.71 -5.88 4.59
CA ASP A 282 -18.81 -5.00 4.14
C ASP A 282 -18.70 -4.48 2.68
N LEU A 283 -17.67 -4.88 1.96
CA LEU A 283 -17.42 -4.39 0.60
C LEU A 283 -18.58 -4.76 -0.34
N LEU A 284 -19.05 -6.00 -0.26
CA LEU A 284 -20.13 -6.47 -1.14
C LEU A 284 -21.45 -5.71 -0.91
N LEU A 285 -21.70 -5.22 0.30
CA LEU A 285 -22.91 -4.46 0.61
C LEU A 285 -22.86 -3.04 0.03
N SER A 286 -21.67 -2.47 -0.10
CA SER A 286 -21.46 -1.11 -0.60
C SER A 286 -21.35 -1.03 -2.13
N LEU A 287 -21.21 -2.16 -2.83
CA LEU A 287 -21.10 -2.20 -4.28
C LEU A 287 -22.46 -2.39 -4.95
N ASP A 288 -22.62 -1.81 -6.13
CA ASP A 288 -23.74 -2.14 -7.02
C ASP A 288 -23.67 -3.59 -7.52
N LEU A 289 -24.79 -4.08 -8.07
CA LEU A 289 -24.89 -5.49 -8.50
C LEU A 289 -23.88 -5.87 -9.58
N GLY A 290 -23.55 -4.96 -10.49
CA GLY A 290 -22.57 -5.19 -11.56
C GLY A 290 -21.18 -5.42 -10.99
N ASN A 291 -20.73 -4.52 -10.14
CA ASN A 291 -19.43 -4.60 -9.48
C ASN A 291 -19.31 -5.78 -8.51
N ARG A 292 -20.39 -6.16 -7.82
CA ARG A 292 -20.40 -7.40 -7.00
C ARG A 292 -20.13 -8.65 -7.85
N SER A 293 -20.83 -8.75 -8.98
CA SER A 293 -20.66 -9.89 -9.88
C SER A 293 -19.24 -9.93 -10.47
N ALA A 294 -18.70 -8.78 -10.88
CA ALA A 294 -17.34 -8.69 -11.39
C ALA A 294 -16.31 -9.08 -10.32
N LEU A 295 -16.43 -8.53 -9.12
CA LEU A 295 -15.55 -8.85 -8.00
C LEU A 295 -15.53 -10.33 -7.67
N LEU A 296 -16.70 -10.98 -7.55
CA LEU A 296 -16.78 -12.41 -7.29
C LEU A 296 -16.13 -13.25 -8.40
N LYS A 297 -16.31 -12.86 -9.67
CA LYS A 297 -15.63 -13.52 -10.80
C LYS A 297 -14.11 -13.40 -10.73
N ILE A 298 -13.59 -12.21 -10.39
CA ILE A 298 -12.15 -12.00 -10.22
C ILE A 298 -11.61 -12.92 -9.13
N ILE A 299 -12.29 -13.00 -7.99
CA ILE A 299 -11.88 -13.83 -6.87
C ILE A 299 -11.86 -15.30 -7.27
N LEU A 300 -12.96 -15.81 -7.84
CA LEU A 300 -13.05 -17.20 -8.26
C LEU A 300 -12.06 -17.57 -9.37
N LYS A 301 -11.73 -16.64 -10.25
CA LYS A 301 -10.77 -16.87 -11.34
C LYS A 301 -9.32 -16.92 -10.88
N ASN A 302 -8.94 -16.08 -9.90
CA ASN A 302 -7.55 -15.86 -9.56
C ASN A 302 -7.16 -16.43 -8.18
N TYR A 303 -8.13 -16.76 -7.31
CA TYR A 303 -7.87 -17.09 -5.90
C TYR A 303 -8.66 -18.30 -5.38
N ALA A 304 -9.41 -19.02 -6.23
CA ALA A 304 -10.12 -20.24 -5.86
C ALA A 304 -9.33 -21.51 -6.20
#